data_6ff0c92018712f306357f4f19d51d06f
#
_entry.id   6ff0c92018712f306357f4f19d51d06f
#
_cell.length_a   1.000
_cell.length_b   1.000
_cell.length_c   1.000
_cell.angle_alpha   90.00
_cell.angle_beta   90.00
_cell.angle_gamma   90.00
#
_symmetry.space_group_name_H-M   'P 1'
#
loop_
_entity.id
_entity.type
_entity.pdbx_description
1 polymer ?
#
loop_
_entity_poly.entity_id
_entity_poly.type
_entity_poly.pdbx_seq_one_letter_code
_entity_poly.pdbx_strand_id
1 'polypeptide(L)'
;MSSAVARTGLAFHHNAKLYTLSTSVVAVTPFQALAETNRQLFKTGSDDDFVVVTSETLFHPQGGGQPSDTGSMESMDGATFTVSAVRMDGEHDGQVLHLGRFGGESQPRRFSAGERVTQSLDVEKRLLYSRLHTAGHVLGAAVRHLLEAQVPGFDELKASHFPDSAACEFQGLIEGKWKDGIQARVDDYVARAMPVEIDFWSEDDFRANGLARLIPSPDSGLGLAPGEKYRVVKIIGAEVYPCGGTHVDSTDLCGKVGVRKISRSKGTSRVSYTVS
;
A
#
# COMPACT_ATOMS: atom_id res chain seq x y z
N MET A 1 -30.38 -14.45 10.52
CA MET A 1 -29.87 -13.37 9.65
C MET A 1 -28.43 -13.15 10.10
N SER A 2 -27.45 -13.55 9.28
CA SER A 2 -26.02 -13.23 9.57
C SER A 2 -25.91 -11.73 9.46
N SER A 3 -25.59 -11.04 10.56
CA SER A 3 -25.23 -9.62 10.51
C SER A 3 -24.01 -9.51 9.60
N ALA A 4 -24.09 -8.67 8.55
CA ALA A 4 -22.91 -8.38 7.72
C ALA A 4 -21.78 -7.95 8.64
N VAL A 5 -20.64 -8.60 8.52
CA VAL A 5 -19.45 -8.26 9.31
C VAL A 5 -19.02 -6.85 8.90
N ALA A 6 -18.84 -5.96 9.87
CA ALA A 6 -18.51 -4.57 9.58
C ALA A 6 -17.11 -4.46 8.94
N ARG A 7 -16.99 -3.68 7.87
CA ARG A 7 -15.70 -3.36 7.22
C ARG A 7 -14.84 -2.49 8.16
N THR A 8 -13.53 -2.60 8.07
CA THR A 8 -12.60 -1.73 8.79
C THR A 8 -12.43 -0.41 8.05
N GLY A 9 -12.63 0.73 8.73
CA GLY A 9 -12.33 2.04 8.18
C GLY A 9 -10.82 2.22 7.93
N LEU A 10 -10.44 2.66 6.74
CA LEU A 10 -9.04 2.81 6.34
C LEU A 10 -8.59 4.28 6.51
N ALA A 11 -8.25 4.70 7.73
CA ALA A 11 -7.89 6.09 8.04
C ALA A 11 -6.67 6.59 7.23
N PHE A 12 -5.72 5.71 6.94
CA PHE A 12 -4.53 6.03 6.13
C PHE A 12 -4.87 6.40 4.67
N HIS A 13 -6.05 6.01 4.15
CA HIS A 13 -6.50 6.40 2.81
C HIS A 13 -6.71 7.91 2.69
N HIS A 14 -7.11 8.56 3.79
CA HIS A 14 -7.39 9.99 3.85
C HIS A 14 -6.18 10.80 4.37
N ASN A 15 -5.37 10.21 5.26
CA ASN A 15 -4.20 10.86 5.82
C ASN A 15 -3.07 9.85 6.10
N ALA A 16 -2.11 9.77 5.20
CA ALA A 16 -0.94 8.90 5.34
C ALA A 16 -0.01 9.30 6.51
N LYS A 17 -0.12 10.54 7.01
CA LYS A 17 0.64 11.09 8.14
C LYS A 17 -0.07 10.96 9.48
N LEU A 18 -1.17 10.24 9.55
CA LEU A 18 -1.80 9.87 10.80
C LEU A 18 -0.99 8.75 11.46
N TYR A 19 -0.25 9.08 12.51
CA TYR A 19 0.68 8.14 13.17
C TYR A 19 0.11 7.53 14.45
N THR A 20 -0.98 8.09 14.98
CA THR A 20 -1.73 7.58 16.13
C THR A 20 -3.23 7.65 15.85
N LEU A 21 -3.98 6.66 16.32
CA LEU A 21 -5.43 6.59 16.13
C LEU A 21 -6.07 5.86 17.32
N SER A 22 -7.10 6.45 17.92
CA SER A 22 -7.94 5.76 18.91
C SER A 22 -9.13 5.09 18.20
N THR A 23 -9.25 3.78 18.37
CA THR A 23 -10.26 2.95 17.70
C THR A 23 -10.83 1.91 18.66
N SER A 24 -11.85 1.16 18.25
CA SER A 24 -12.42 0.08 19.04
C SER A 24 -12.04 -1.29 18.49
N VAL A 25 -11.71 -2.21 19.37
CA VAL A 25 -11.47 -3.63 19.01
C VAL A 25 -12.81 -4.27 18.60
N VAL A 26 -12.80 -4.94 17.46
CA VAL A 26 -13.95 -5.73 16.96
C VAL A 26 -13.79 -7.19 17.37
N ALA A 27 -12.60 -7.75 17.17
CA ALA A 27 -12.32 -9.15 17.49
C ALA A 27 -10.84 -9.35 17.85
N VAL A 28 -10.59 -10.36 18.68
CA VAL A 28 -9.25 -10.88 18.97
C VAL A 28 -9.30 -12.39 18.79
N THR A 29 -8.48 -12.93 17.90
CA THR A 29 -8.49 -14.34 17.52
C THR A 29 -7.08 -14.92 17.61
N PRO A 30 -6.84 -16.07 18.29
CA PRO A 30 -5.58 -16.77 18.20
C PRO A 30 -5.26 -17.13 16.75
N PHE A 31 -3.99 -16.99 16.32
CA PHE A 31 -3.59 -17.25 14.94
C PHE A 31 -4.00 -18.65 14.45
N GLN A 32 -3.88 -19.66 15.29
CA GLN A 32 -4.30 -21.05 15.00
C GLN A 32 -5.79 -21.21 14.71
N ALA A 33 -6.64 -20.32 15.26
CA ALA A 33 -8.09 -20.38 15.10
C ALA A 33 -8.60 -19.64 13.85
N LEU A 34 -7.70 -18.95 13.09
CA LEU A 34 -8.04 -18.34 11.81
C LEU A 34 -8.39 -19.40 10.77
N ALA A 35 -9.26 -19.04 9.82
CA ALA A 35 -9.44 -19.81 8.60
C ALA A 35 -8.11 -20.00 7.85
N GLU A 36 -7.95 -21.12 7.16
CA GLU A 36 -6.72 -21.46 6.42
C GLU A 36 -6.33 -20.38 5.42
N THR A 37 -7.32 -19.83 4.71
CA THR A 37 -7.15 -18.72 3.76
C THR A 37 -6.43 -17.54 4.41
N ASN A 38 -6.84 -17.15 5.62
CA ASN A 38 -6.24 -16.05 6.35
C ASN A 38 -4.87 -16.40 6.94
N ARG A 39 -4.67 -17.65 7.42
CA ARG A 39 -3.35 -18.09 7.89
C ARG A 39 -2.29 -18.01 6.82
N GLN A 40 -2.62 -18.41 5.59
CA GLN A 40 -1.71 -18.40 4.44
C GLN A 40 -1.26 -16.98 4.03
N LEU A 41 -2.00 -15.93 4.41
CA LEU A 41 -1.60 -14.55 4.19
C LEU A 41 -0.37 -14.14 5.03
N PHE A 42 -0.12 -14.83 6.15
CA PHE A 42 0.90 -14.47 7.13
C PHE A 42 2.02 -15.53 7.17
N LYS A 43 3.01 -15.39 6.29
CA LYS A 43 4.12 -16.36 6.17
C LYS A 43 4.97 -16.53 7.44
N THR A 44 4.93 -15.54 8.34
CA THR A 44 5.72 -15.50 9.58
C THR A 44 4.86 -15.73 10.82
N GLY A 45 3.57 -16.02 10.65
CA GLY A 45 2.65 -16.28 11.76
C GLY A 45 3.04 -17.56 12.53
N SER A 46 2.89 -17.54 13.83
CA SER A 46 3.17 -18.65 14.73
C SER A 46 2.03 -18.89 15.71
N ASP A 47 2.10 -20.02 16.42
CA ASP A 47 1.05 -20.44 17.36
C ASP A 47 0.85 -19.47 18.55
N ASP A 48 1.88 -18.69 18.88
CA ASP A 48 1.82 -17.69 19.95
C ASP A 48 1.24 -16.34 19.51
N ASP A 49 0.97 -16.20 18.20
CA ASP A 49 0.47 -14.95 17.65
C ASP A 49 -1.07 -14.87 17.76
N PHE A 50 -1.54 -13.64 17.71
CA PHE A 50 -2.96 -13.28 17.66
C PHE A 50 -3.23 -12.38 16.47
N VAL A 51 -4.49 -12.34 16.06
CA VAL A 51 -4.99 -11.34 15.11
C VAL A 51 -6.00 -10.47 15.83
N VAL A 52 -5.81 -9.17 15.70
CA VAL A 52 -6.74 -8.13 16.18
C VAL A 52 -7.43 -7.49 14.98
N VAL A 53 -8.75 -7.38 15.03
CA VAL A 53 -9.57 -6.59 14.09
C VAL A 53 -10.09 -5.39 14.84
N THR A 54 -10.01 -4.21 14.22
CA THR A 54 -10.48 -2.94 14.78
C THR A 54 -11.52 -2.29 13.87
N SER A 55 -12.37 -1.43 14.41
CA SER A 55 -13.38 -0.70 13.62
C SER A 55 -12.78 0.25 12.59
N GLU A 56 -11.59 0.77 12.88
CA GLU A 56 -10.84 1.66 12.02
C GLU A 56 -9.34 1.39 12.18
N THR A 57 -8.54 1.56 11.14
CA THR A 57 -7.09 1.35 11.21
C THR A 57 -6.29 2.43 10.50
N LEU A 58 -5.14 2.80 11.11
CA LEU A 58 -4.12 3.61 10.47
C LEU A 58 -3.02 2.75 9.78
N PHE A 59 -3.01 1.42 10.04
CA PHE A 59 -2.02 0.52 9.46
C PHE A 59 -2.38 0.17 8.02
N HIS A 60 -1.46 0.43 7.09
CA HIS A 60 -1.57 -0.02 5.71
C HIS A 60 -1.38 -1.56 5.65
N PRO A 61 -2.37 -2.33 5.17
CA PRO A 61 -2.19 -3.75 4.91
C PRO A 61 -1.28 -3.96 3.69
N GLN A 62 -0.46 -4.99 3.69
CA GLN A 62 0.37 -5.29 2.52
C GLN A 62 -0.51 -5.49 1.28
N GLY A 63 -0.28 -4.65 0.27
CA GLY A 63 -1.01 -4.68 -0.99
C GLY A 63 -0.45 -3.65 -1.97
N GLY A 64 -0.85 -3.71 -3.25
CA GLY A 64 -0.39 -2.75 -4.27
C GLY A 64 1.15 -2.65 -4.38
N GLY A 65 1.88 -3.74 -4.11
CA GLY A 65 3.33 -3.75 -4.10
C GLY A 65 4.00 -3.15 -2.87
N GLN A 66 3.26 -2.55 -1.93
CA GLN A 66 3.80 -1.95 -0.71
C GLN A 66 3.79 -2.97 0.45
N PRO A 67 4.85 -3.01 1.30
CA PRO A 67 4.83 -3.77 2.55
C PRO A 67 3.74 -3.30 3.51
N SER A 68 3.32 -4.15 4.46
CA SER A 68 2.46 -3.70 5.55
C SER A 68 3.21 -2.83 6.53
N ASP A 69 2.48 -1.93 7.18
CA ASP A 69 2.99 -1.24 8.35
C ASP A 69 3.20 -2.18 9.53
N THR A 70 3.98 -1.68 10.49
CA THR A 70 4.18 -2.26 11.82
C THR A 70 4.00 -1.19 12.89
N GLY A 71 3.86 -1.61 14.16
CA GLY A 71 3.70 -0.68 15.27
C GLY A 71 3.09 -1.36 16.49
N SER A 72 2.24 -0.65 17.22
CA SER A 72 1.62 -1.17 18.43
C SER A 72 0.17 -0.71 18.60
N MET A 73 -0.54 -1.45 19.47
CA MET A 73 -1.83 -1.03 20.01
C MET A 73 -1.75 -1.09 21.53
N GLU A 74 -2.34 -0.11 22.23
CA GLU A 74 -2.36 -0.04 23.68
C GLU A 74 -3.75 0.31 24.17
N SER A 75 -4.24 -0.43 25.18
CA SER A 75 -5.49 -0.11 25.86
C SER A 75 -5.27 0.86 27.01
N MET A 76 -6.34 1.48 27.49
CA MET A 76 -6.27 2.39 28.64
C MET A 76 -5.79 1.71 29.93
N ASP A 77 -5.97 0.40 30.06
CA ASP A 77 -5.53 -0.41 31.21
C ASP A 77 -4.11 -0.94 31.05
N GLY A 78 -3.35 -0.49 30.03
CA GLY A 78 -1.95 -0.83 29.83
C GLY A 78 -1.69 -2.18 29.15
N ALA A 79 -2.72 -2.88 28.62
CA ALA A 79 -2.46 -4.03 27.76
C ALA A 79 -1.86 -3.56 26.43
N THR A 80 -0.78 -4.20 26.00
CA THR A 80 -0.08 -3.84 24.77
C THR A 80 -0.12 -4.97 23.75
N PHE A 81 -0.13 -4.62 22.46
CA PHE A 81 -0.09 -5.57 21.35
C PHE A 81 0.87 -5.03 20.29
N THR A 82 1.93 -5.77 19.99
CA THR A 82 2.89 -5.42 18.93
C THR A 82 2.40 -5.94 17.60
N VAL A 83 2.12 -5.05 16.65
CA VAL A 83 1.67 -5.37 15.30
C VAL A 83 2.90 -5.66 14.42
N SER A 84 3.02 -6.90 13.94
CA SER A 84 4.13 -7.37 13.09
C SER A 84 3.79 -7.42 11.61
N ALA A 85 2.53 -7.67 11.26
CA ALA A 85 2.06 -7.71 9.87
C ALA A 85 0.58 -7.36 9.79
N VAL A 86 0.17 -6.78 8.66
CA VAL A 86 -1.23 -6.40 8.41
C VAL A 86 -1.67 -6.90 7.03
N ARG A 87 -2.88 -7.47 6.93
CA ARG A 87 -3.47 -7.99 5.69
C ARG A 87 -4.94 -7.61 5.58
N MET A 88 -5.43 -7.52 4.35
CA MET A 88 -6.87 -7.58 4.12
C MET A 88 -7.35 -9.00 4.43
N ASP A 89 -8.53 -9.13 5.04
CA ASP A 89 -9.16 -10.41 5.33
C ASP A 89 -9.60 -11.10 4.02
N GLY A 90 -9.23 -12.35 3.84
CA GLY A 90 -9.59 -13.14 2.67
C GLY A 90 -11.00 -13.78 2.75
N GLU A 91 -11.64 -13.77 3.93
CA GLU A 91 -12.96 -14.35 4.18
C GLU A 91 -14.05 -13.27 4.32
N HIS A 92 -13.69 -12.12 4.91
CA HIS A 92 -14.64 -11.04 5.20
C HIS A 92 -14.24 -9.77 4.45
N ASP A 93 -15.01 -9.41 3.44
CA ASP A 93 -14.72 -8.25 2.61
C ASP A 93 -14.55 -6.97 3.42
N GLY A 94 -13.45 -6.28 3.13
CA GLY A 94 -13.10 -4.99 3.72
C GLY A 94 -12.65 -5.03 5.19
N GLN A 95 -12.48 -6.19 5.81
CA GLN A 95 -11.83 -6.27 7.11
C GLN A 95 -10.30 -6.21 7.00
N VAL A 96 -9.65 -5.70 8.05
CA VAL A 96 -8.20 -5.65 8.18
C VAL A 96 -7.76 -6.48 9.37
N LEU A 97 -6.86 -7.42 9.12
CA LEU A 97 -6.26 -8.34 10.08
C LEU A 97 -4.90 -7.81 10.53
N HIS A 98 -4.73 -7.54 11.82
CA HIS A 98 -3.46 -7.12 12.42
C HIS A 98 -2.85 -8.30 13.18
N LEU A 99 -1.83 -8.94 12.61
CA LEU A 99 -1.09 -10.03 13.24
C LEU A 99 -0.07 -9.46 14.22
N GLY A 100 0.09 -10.11 15.37
CA GLY A 100 1.10 -9.73 16.35
C GLY A 100 1.01 -10.49 17.66
N ARG A 101 1.63 -9.91 18.69
CA ARG A 101 1.72 -10.52 20.03
C ARG A 101 1.32 -9.54 21.11
N PHE A 102 0.63 -10.06 22.12
CA PHE A 102 0.41 -9.33 23.36
C PHE A 102 1.70 -9.27 24.19
N GLY A 103 2.00 -8.08 24.73
CA GLY A 103 3.13 -7.87 25.63
C GLY A 103 2.79 -8.27 27.05
N GLY A 104 3.84 -8.56 27.87
CA GLY A 104 3.74 -8.95 29.26
C GLY A 104 4.35 -10.33 29.55
N GLU A 105 4.60 -10.58 30.85
CA GLU A 105 5.15 -11.87 31.30
C GLU A 105 4.05 -12.93 31.34
N SER A 106 4.35 -14.16 31.45
CA SER A 106 3.64 -15.46 31.44
C SER A 106 2.13 -15.55 31.08
N GLN A 107 1.29 -14.55 31.30
CA GLN A 107 -0.12 -14.47 30.86
C GLN A 107 -0.51 -13.02 30.51
N PRO A 108 -0.16 -12.51 29.32
CA PRO A 108 -0.48 -11.15 28.94
C PRO A 108 -1.99 -10.92 28.87
N ARG A 109 -2.44 -9.76 29.39
CA ARG A 109 -3.82 -9.31 29.24
C ARG A 109 -4.10 -9.11 27.74
N ARG A 110 -5.25 -9.61 27.27
CA ARG A 110 -5.73 -9.44 25.90
C ARG A 110 -6.81 -8.40 25.85
N PHE A 111 -6.96 -7.76 24.71
CA PHE A 111 -8.08 -6.87 24.47
C PHE A 111 -9.41 -7.64 24.40
N SER A 112 -10.49 -6.97 24.74
CA SER A 112 -11.85 -7.45 24.61
C SER A 112 -12.57 -6.75 23.46
N ALA A 113 -13.57 -7.41 22.85
CA ALA A 113 -14.42 -6.75 21.86
C ALA A 113 -15.13 -5.52 22.47
N GLY A 114 -15.15 -4.42 21.74
CA GLY A 114 -15.66 -3.12 22.19
C GLY A 114 -14.65 -2.27 22.98
N GLU A 115 -13.51 -2.83 23.37
CA GLU A 115 -12.48 -2.11 24.11
C GLU A 115 -11.82 -1.04 23.21
N ARG A 116 -11.53 0.13 23.79
CA ARG A 116 -10.81 1.21 23.13
C ARG A 116 -9.31 0.98 23.22
N VAL A 117 -8.65 1.09 22.06
CA VAL A 117 -7.17 0.99 21.96
C VAL A 117 -6.64 2.18 21.18
N THR A 118 -5.42 2.58 21.48
CA THR A 118 -4.65 3.54 20.70
C THR A 118 -3.68 2.77 19.81
N GLN A 119 -3.81 2.92 18.52
CA GLN A 119 -2.85 2.45 17.52
C GLN A 119 -1.72 3.46 17.38
N SER A 120 -0.48 2.98 17.25
CA SER A 120 0.72 3.79 17.02
C SER A 120 1.61 3.12 15.98
N LEU A 121 1.98 3.86 14.92
CA LEU A 121 2.83 3.36 13.83
C LEU A 121 4.32 3.37 14.17
N ASP A 122 5.06 2.46 13.54
CA ASP A 122 6.48 2.64 13.25
C ASP A 122 6.61 3.71 12.14
N VAL A 123 6.84 4.95 12.57
CA VAL A 123 6.84 6.14 11.69
C VAL A 123 7.96 6.06 10.65
N GLU A 124 9.13 5.55 11.03
CA GLU A 124 10.30 5.47 10.13
C GLU A 124 10.01 4.52 8.96
N LYS A 125 9.41 3.36 9.25
CA LYS A 125 9.00 2.41 8.20
C LYS A 125 7.88 2.98 7.32
N ARG A 126 6.86 3.61 7.90
CA ARG A 126 5.79 4.25 7.14
C ARG A 126 6.36 5.29 6.16
N LEU A 127 7.26 6.15 6.60
CA LEU A 127 7.89 7.16 5.76
C LEU A 127 8.72 6.52 4.65
N LEU A 128 9.53 5.51 4.97
CA LEU A 128 10.33 4.78 3.97
C LEU A 128 9.42 4.13 2.91
N TYR A 129 8.33 3.47 3.32
CA TYR A 129 7.43 2.81 2.38
C TYR A 129 6.65 3.81 1.53
N SER A 130 6.24 4.94 2.10
CA SER A 130 5.59 6.03 1.35
C SER A 130 6.54 6.67 0.33
N ARG A 131 7.82 6.87 0.68
CA ARG A 131 8.86 7.36 -0.24
C ARG A 131 9.09 6.38 -1.38
N LEU A 132 9.27 5.08 -1.07
CA LEU A 132 9.44 4.03 -2.07
C LEU A 132 8.23 3.95 -3.01
N HIS A 133 7.01 3.99 -2.46
CA HIS A 133 5.79 3.90 -3.27
C HIS A 133 5.66 5.10 -4.22
N THR A 134 5.84 6.32 -3.70
CA THR A 134 5.81 7.53 -4.54
C THR A 134 6.92 7.51 -5.59
N ALA A 135 8.15 7.11 -5.23
CA ALA A 135 9.26 6.96 -6.18
C ALA A 135 8.94 5.94 -7.30
N GLY A 136 8.21 4.88 -6.98
CA GLY A 136 7.73 3.92 -7.99
C GLY A 136 6.76 4.55 -8.97
N HIS A 137 5.80 5.36 -8.50
CA HIS A 137 4.88 6.10 -9.37
C HIS A 137 5.64 7.16 -10.21
N VAL A 138 6.60 7.87 -9.63
CA VAL A 138 7.47 8.81 -10.37
C VAL A 138 8.25 8.08 -11.47
N LEU A 139 8.80 6.90 -11.17
CA LEU A 139 9.48 6.07 -12.17
C LEU A 139 8.52 5.60 -13.26
N GLY A 140 7.32 5.13 -12.90
CA GLY A 140 6.28 4.71 -13.86
C GLY A 140 5.96 5.84 -14.83
N ALA A 141 5.62 7.03 -14.32
CA ALA A 141 5.35 8.22 -15.12
C ALA A 141 6.54 8.61 -16.01
N ALA A 142 7.77 8.58 -15.48
CA ALA A 142 8.98 8.91 -16.25
C ALA A 142 9.21 7.94 -17.41
N VAL A 143 9.04 6.64 -17.17
CA VAL A 143 9.19 5.60 -18.19
C VAL A 143 8.08 5.72 -19.24
N ARG A 144 6.82 5.90 -18.84
CA ARG A 144 5.68 6.10 -19.76
C ARG A 144 5.93 7.30 -20.67
N HIS A 145 6.19 8.47 -20.12
CA HIS A 145 6.37 9.71 -20.91
C HIS A 145 7.59 9.66 -21.83
N LEU A 146 8.59 8.85 -21.51
CA LEU A 146 9.77 8.73 -22.35
C LEU A 146 9.60 7.65 -23.43
N LEU A 147 8.89 6.57 -23.16
CA LEU A 147 8.98 5.34 -23.94
C LEU A 147 7.67 4.80 -24.52
N GLU A 148 6.51 5.29 -24.09
CA GLU A 148 5.22 4.77 -24.58
C GLU A 148 5.12 4.79 -26.11
N ALA A 149 5.57 5.86 -26.76
CA ALA A 149 5.59 5.97 -28.21
C ALA A 149 6.76 5.22 -28.87
N GLN A 150 7.74 4.75 -28.12
CA GLN A 150 8.98 4.12 -28.62
C GLN A 150 8.95 2.60 -28.48
N VAL A 151 8.14 2.07 -27.57
CA VAL A 151 8.08 0.64 -27.23
C VAL A 151 6.73 0.07 -27.69
N PRO A 152 6.71 -0.78 -28.72
CA PRO A 152 5.47 -1.39 -29.20
C PRO A 152 4.74 -2.15 -28.10
N GLY A 153 3.44 -1.89 -27.94
CA GLY A 153 2.61 -2.56 -26.95
C GLY A 153 2.95 -2.17 -25.50
N PHE A 154 3.53 -0.98 -25.28
CA PHE A 154 3.87 -0.50 -23.94
C PHE A 154 2.63 -0.43 -23.04
N ASP A 155 2.76 -0.96 -21.83
CA ASP A 155 1.83 -0.72 -20.73
C ASP A 155 2.54 -0.90 -19.39
N GLU A 156 2.00 -0.32 -18.33
CA GLU A 156 2.47 -0.55 -16.96
C GLU A 156 1.76 -1.79 -16.41
N LEU A 157 2.52 -2.72 -15.82
CA LEU A 157 1.98 -3.99 -15.33
C LEU A 157 1.84 -3.93 -13.81
N LYS A 158 2.89 -4.28 -13.10
CA LYS A 158 2.91 -4.34 -11.63
C LYS A 158 4.15 -3.67 -11.08
N ALA A 159 4.11 -3.29 -9.82
CA ALA A 159 5.26 -2.75 -9.12
C ALA A 159 5.51 -3.49 -7.79
N SER A 160 6.74 -3.40 -7.33
CA SER A 160 7.16 -3.78 -5.98
C SER A 160 7.83 -2.57 -5.35
N HIS A 161 7.39 -2.18 -4.17
CA HIS A 161 7.92 -1.05 -3.41
C HIS A 161 8.60 -1.52 -2.12
N PHE A 162 9.02 -2.78 -2.07
CA PHE A 162 9.80 -3.33 -0.97
C PHE A 162 11.23 -2.75 -1.00
N PRO A 163 11.81 -2.38 0.15
CA PRO A 163 13.14 -1.74 0.20
C PRO A 163 14.23 -2.49 -0.57
N ASP A 164 14.22 -3.83 -0.48
CA ASP A 164 15.26 -4.68 -1.07
C ASP A 164 14.99 -5.07 -2.53
N SER A 165 13.79 -4.83 -3.06
CA SER A 165 13.37 -5.33 -4.37
C SER A 165 12.48 -4.38 -5.16
N ALA A 166 12.60 -3.07 -4.88
CA ALA A 166 11.78 -2.06 -5.53
C ALA A 166 12.00 -2.05 -7.05
N ALA A 167 10.91 -2.14 -7.79
CA ALA A 167 10.92 -2.13 -9.25
C ALA A 167 9.51 -1.94 -9.82
N CYS A 168 9.43 -1.37 -11.03
CA CYS A 168 8.22 -1.34 -11.85
C CYS A 168 8.40 -2.27 -13.05
N GLU A 169 7.35 -2.97 -13.44
CA GLU A 169 7.31 -3.85 -14.61
C GLU A 169 6.43 -3.25 -15.70
N PHE A 170 6.91 -3.38 -16.93
CA PHE A 170 6.28 -2.81 -18.10
C PHE A 170 6.13 -3.88 -19.19
N GLN A 171 5.01 -3.85 -19.90
CA GLN A 171 4.84 -4.55 -21.15
C GLN A 171 5.77 -3.92 -22.20
N GLY A 172 6.40 -4.76 -23.04
CA GLY A 172 7.35 -4.32 -24.05
C GLY A 172 8.82 -4.43 -23.59
N LEU A 173 9.73 -4.32 -24.57
CA LEU A 173 11.17 -4.51 -24.33
C LEU A 173 11.89 -3.17 -24.27
N ILE A 174 12.18 -2.71 -23.06
CA ILE A 174 12.95 -1.50 -22.80
C ILE A 174 14.44 -1.85 -22.81
N GLU A 175 15.18 -1.28 -23.76
CA GLU A 175 16.61 -1.51 -23.89
C GLU A 175 17.40 -0.82 -22.76
N GLY A 176 18.54 -1.42 -22.35
CA GLY A 176 19.40 -0.88 -21.30
C GLY A 176 19.96 0.51 -21.59
N LYS A 177 20.06 0.91 -22.87
CA LYS A 177 20.49 2.26 -23.28
C LYS A 177 19.59 3.39 -22.74
N TRP A 178 18.32 3.08 -22.40
CA TRP A 178 17.37 4.05 -21.87
C TRP A 178 17.59 4.39 -20.40
N LYS A 179 18.46 3.66 -19.69
CA LYS A 179 18.65 3.85 -18.24
C LYS A 179 18.98 5.28 -17.86
N ASP A 180 19.91 5.91 -18.55
CA ASP A 180 20.36 7.28 -18.22
C ASP A 180 19.26 8.31 -18.56
N GLY A 181 18.50 8.10 -19.65
CA GLY A 181 17.37 8.92 -20.00
C GLY A 181 16.22 8.80 -18.98
N ILE A 182 15.95 7.59 -18.49
CA ILE A 182 14.97 7.36 -17.43
C ILE A 182 15.44 8.03 -16.13
N GLN A 183 16.72 7.87 -15.75
CA GLN A 183 17.27 8.53 -14.55
C GLN A 183 17.12 10.04 -14.64
N ALA A 184 17.52 10.66 -15.76
CA ALA A 184 17.41 12.10 -15.95
C ALA A 184 15.95 12.59 -15.83
N ARG A 185 14.97 11.83 -16.35
CA ARG A 185 13.56 12.18 -16.24
C ARG A 185 13.04 12.03 -14.81
N VAL A 186 13.46 11.00 -14.09
CA VAL A 186 13.15 10.81 -12.67
C VAL A 186 13.72 11.95 -11.84
N ASP A 187 14.99 12.33 -12.09
CA ASP A 187 15.65 13.45 -11.40
C ASP A 187 14.92 14.78 -11.64
N ASP A 188 14.48 15.03 -12.88
CA ASP A 188 13.66 16.21 -13.22
C ASP A 188 12.35 16.24 -12.43
N TYR A 189 11.62 15.10 -12.38
CA TYR A 189 10.34 15.04 -11.67
C TYR A 189 10.50 15.19 -10.15
N VAL A 190 11.57 14.66 -9.58
CA VAL A 190 11.91 14.85 -8.16
C VAL A 190 12.28 16.31 -7.89
N ALA A 191 13.14 16.90 -8.72
CA ALA A 191 13.61 18.30 -8.56
C ALA A 191 12.47 19.33 -8.71
N ARG A 192 11.42 19.02 -9.48
CA ARG A 192 10.25 19.90 -9.65
C ARG A 192 9.34 19.96 -8.43
N ALA A 193 9.55 19.13 -7.41
CA ALA A 193 8.72 19.07 -6.19
C ALA A 193 7.22 19.02 -6.53
N MET A 194 6.83 18.10 -7.44
CA MET A 194 5.46 18.01 -7.94
C MET A 194 4.53 17.55 -6.82
N PRO A 195 3.40 18.24 -6.56
CA PRO A 195 2.45 17.84 -5.53
C PRO A 195 1.90 16.43 -5.76
N VAL A 196 1.74 15.66 -4.70
CA VAL A 196 1.11 14.34 -4.70
C VAL A 196 -0.20 14.44 -3.93
N GLU A 197 -1.30 14.38 -4.65
CA GLU A 197 -2.65 14.57 -4.11
C GLU A 197 -3.44 13.27 -4.12
N ILE A 198 -4.31 13.12 -3.13
CA ILE A 198 -5.27 12.03 -3.03
C ILE A 198 -6.64 12.54 -3.46
N ASP A 199 -7.35 11.74 -4.26
CA ASP A 199 -8.71 12.03 -4.69
C ASP A 199 -9.53 10.72 -4.74
N PHE A 200 -10.84 10.83 -4.91
CA PHE A 200 -11.75 9.69 -4.99
C PHE A 200 -12.63 9.83 -6.23
N TRP A 201 -12.41 8.96 -7.21
CA TRP A 201 -13.01 9.04 -8.54
C TRP A 201 -14.04 7.92 -8.77
N SER A 202 -15.16 8.30 -9.38
CA SER A 202 -16.07 7.37 -10.05
C SER A 202 -15.50 6.96 -11.42
N GLU A 203 -16.09 5.95 -12.05
CA GLU A 203 -15.73 5.62 -13.43
C GLU A 203 -15.93 6.79 -14.39
N ASP A 204 -16.96 7.63 -14.17
CA ASP A 204 -17.22 8.80 -15.02
C ASP A 204 -16.14 9.86 -14.84
N ASP A 205 -15.56 10.01 -13.64
CA ASP A 205 -14.42 10.89 -13.40
C ASP A 205 -13.20 10.42 -14.23
N PHE A 206 -12.91 9.11 -14.29
CA PHE A 206 -11.85 8.59 -15.17
C PHE A 206 -12.12 8.88 -16.65
N ARG A 207 -13.35 8.65 -17.12
CA ARG A 207 -13.70 8.91 -18.51
C ARG A 207 -13.59 10.40 -18.86
N ALA A 208 -14.07 11.27 -17.98
CA ALA A 208 -14.00 12.73 -18.16
C ALA A 208 -12.57 13.25 -18.25
N ASN A 209 -11.63 12.60 -17.56
CA ASN A 209 -10.21 12.93 -17.60
C ASN A 209 -9.42 12.19 -18.71
N GLY A 210 -10.08 11.43 -19.60
CA GLY A 210 -9.42 10.68 -20.67
C GLY A 210 -8.62 9.46 -20.19
N LEU A 211 -8.87 9.00 -18.95
CA LEU A 211 -8.13 7.94 -18.28
C LEU A 211 -8.96 6.66 -18.10
N ALA A 212 -9.93 6.40 -18.98
CA ALA A 212 -10.78 5.21 -18.94
C ALA A 212 -9.97 3.89 -18.88
N ARG A 213 -8.73 3.87 -19.43
CA ARG A 213 -7.81 2.73 -19.35
C ARG A 213 -7.41 2.34 -17.91
N LEU A 214 -7.52 3.27 -16.97
CA LEU A 214 -7.13 3.08 -15.56
C LEU A 214 -8.30 2.64 -14.69
N ILE A 215 -9.51 2.52 -15.20
CA ILE A 215 -10.66 1.99 -14.45
C ILE A 215 -10.33 0.54 -14.06
N PRO A 216 -10.25 0.23 -12.75
CA PRO A 216 -9.95 -1.13 -12.33
C PRO A 216 -10.98 -2.12 -12.85
N SER A 217 -10.53 -3.26 -13.35
CA SER A 217 -11.45 -4.31 -13.80
C SER A 217 -12.21 -4.90 -12.60
N PRO A 218 -13.41 -5.46 -12.80
CA PRO A 218 -14.15 -6.15 -11.73
C PRO A 218 -13.33 -7.27 -11.06
N ASP A 219 -12.42 -7.90 -11.82
CA ASP A 219 -11.58 -9.00 -11.35
C ASP A 219 -10.29 -8.53 -10.64
N SER A 220 -10.08 -7.23 -10.52
CA SER A 220 -8.85 -6.65 -9.92
C SER A 220 -8.73 -6.87 -8.41
N GLY A 221 -9.75 -7.42 -7.75
CA GLY A 221 -9.83 -7.53 -6.29
C GLY A 221 -10.06 -6.20 -5.58
N LEU A 222 -10.24 -5.11 -6.32
CA LEU A 222 -10.59 -3.77 -5.82
C LEU A 222 -12.12 -3.56 -5.87
N GLY A 223 -12.89 -4.59 -5.50
CA GLY A 223 -14.35 -4.51 -5.48
C GLY A 223 -14.83 -3.35 -4.61
N LEU A 224 -15.48 -2.37 -5.24
CA LEU A 224 -16.13 -1.28 -4.52
C LEU A 224 -17.53 -1.70 -4.08
N ALA A 225 -17.92 -1.30 -2.86
CA ALA A 225 -19.33 -1.36 -2.48
C ALA A 225 -20.15 -0.37 -3.34
N PRO A 226 -21.46 -0.59 -3.51
CA PRO A 226 -22.30 0.32 -4.27
C PRO A 226 -22.18 1.76 -3.76
N GLY A 227 -21.79 2.69 -4.67
CA GLY A 227 -21.60 4.11 -4.36
C GLY A 227 -20.21 4.48 -3.84
N GLU A 228 -19.32 3.53 -3.63
CA GLU A 228 -17.91 3.83 -3.32
C GLU A 228 -17.17 4.34 -4.57
N LYS A 229 -16.11 5.10 -4.33
CA LYS A 229 -15.24 5.66 -5.36
C LYS A 229 -13.85 5.02 -5.27
N TYR A 230 -13.17 4.90 -6.41
CA TYR A 230 -11.77 4.50 -6.47
C TYR A 230 -10.88 5.59 -5.90
N ARG A 231 -10.03 5.23 -4.95
CA ARG A 231 -8.98 6.13 -4.49
C ARG A 231 -7.93 6.26 -5.59
N VAL A 232 -7.58 7.50 -5.92
CA VAL A 232 -6.53 7.82 -6.90
C VAL A 232 -5.45 8.67 -6.26
N VAL A 233 -4.23 8.48 -6.73
CA VAL A 233 -3.05 9.29 -6.40
C VAL A 233 -2.65 10.06 -7.64
N LYS A 234 -2.58 11.39 -7.52
CA LYS A 234 -2.26 12.30 -8.62
C LYS A 234 -0.89 12.91 -8.37
N ILE A 235 0.07 12.64 -9.23
CA ILE A 235 1.32 13.43 -9.30
C ILE A 235 1.03 14.59 -10.25
N ILE A 236 0.79 15.76 -9.69
CA ILE A 236 0.31 16.92 -10.45
C ILE A 236 1.31 17.33 -11.53
N GLY A 237 0.86 17.28 -12.78
CA GLY A 237 1.70 17.55 -13.96
C GLY A 237 2.47 16.34 -14.49
N ALA A 238 2.24 15.14 -13.95
CA ALA A 238 2.79 13.90 -14.47
C ALA A 238 1.72 12.84 -14.74
N GLU A 239 1.17 12.16 -13.74
CA GLU A 239 0.30 11.00 -13.96
C GLU A 239 -0.72 10.84 -12.81
N VAL A 240 -1.76 10.03 -13.05
CA VAL A 240 -2.77 9.63 -12.08
C VAL A 240 -2.81 8.10 -12.01
N TYR A 241 -2.87 7.57 -10.79
CA TYR A 241 -2.90 6.13 -10.55
C TYR A 241 -4.04 5.75 -9.61
N PRO A 242 -4.90 4.76 -9.92
CA PRO A 242 -5.69 4.07 -8.91
C PRO A 242 -4.74 3.41 -7.91
N CYS A 243 -4.76 3.83 -6.65
CA CYS A 243 -3.80 3.36 -5.68
C CYS A 243 -4.32 3.45 -4.25
N GLY A 244 -4.23 2.32 -3.50
CA GLY A 244 -4.58 2.24 -2.09
C GLY A 244 -3.40 2.44 -1.13
N GLY A 245 -2.18 2.67 -1.65
CA GLY A 245 -0.99 2.79 -0.82
C GLY A 245 -0.78 4.15 -0.18
N THR A 246 0.29 4.27 0.60
CA THR A 246 0.66 5.53 1.26
C THR A 246 1.74 6.28 0.48
N HIS A 247 1.67 7.60 0.49
CA HIS A 247 2.53 8.46 -0.32
C HIS A 247 3.07 9.64 0.50
N VAL A 248 4.17 10.23 0.03
CA VAL A 248 4.64 11.54 0.47
C VAL A 248 3.91 12.65 -0.29
N ASP A 249 3.88 13.87 0.24
CA ASP A 249 3.04 14.96 -0.29
C ASP A 249 3.59 15.60 -1.57
N SER A 250 4.86 15.37 -1.89
CA SER A 250 5.50 15.89 -3.11
C SER A 250 6.67 15.01 -3.53
N THR A 251 7.05 15.08 -4.80
CA THR A 251 8.05 14.17 -5.38
C THR A 251 9.47 14.38 -4.84
N ASP A 252 9.83 15.57 -4.39
CA ASP A 252 11.13 15.85 -3.74
C ASP A 252 11.30 15.12 -2.40
N LEU A 253 10.19 14.89 -1.69
CA LEU A 253 10.18 14.11 -0.45
C LEU A 253 10.52 12.63 -0.65
N CYS A 254 10.55 12.12 -1.88
CA CYS A 254 11.13 10.81 -2.16
C CYS A 254 12.62 10.74 -1.79
N GLY A 255 13.31 11.88 -1.76
CA GLY A 255 14.76 11.95 -1.65
C GLY A 255 15.42 11.55 -2.96
N LYS A 256 16.65 11.05 -2.90
CA LYS A 256 17.36 10.63 -4.12
C LYS A 256 16.81 9.29 -4.61
N VAL A 257 16.24 9.29 -5.81
CA VAL A 257 15.74 8.09 -6.49
C VAL A 257 16.77 7.61 -7.51
N GLY A 258 17.29 6.40 -7.34
CA GLY A 258 18.31 5.84 -8.23
C GLY A 258 17.77 4.70 -9.09
N VAL A 259 17.78 4.84 -10.40
CA VAL A 259 17.48 3.75 -11.35
C VAL A 259 18.65 2.78 -11.38
N ARG A 260 18.41 1.52 -10.99
CA ARG A 260 19.47 0.51 -10.80
C ARG A 260 19.73 -0.29 -12.06
N LYS A 261 18.74 -1.05 -12.49
CA LYS A 261 18.88 -2.02 -13.57
C LYS A 261 17.62 -2.12 -14.39
N ILE A 262 17.78 -2.30 -15.70
CA ILE A 262 16.71 -2.74 -16.62
C ILE A 262 16.98 -4.19 -16.96
N SER A 263 16.04 -5.08 -16.63
CA SER A 263 16.07 -6.50 -17.03
C SER A 263 14.86 -6.81 -17.87
N ARG A 264 15.01 -7.78 -18.80
CA ARG A 264 13.99 -8.15 -19.79
C ARG A 264 13.75 -9.65 -19.77
N SER A 265 12.48 -10.05 -19.82
CA SER A 265 12.08 -11.45 -19.88
C SER A 265 10.71 -11.59 -20.53
N LYS A 266 10.57 -12.49 -21.52
CA LYS A 266 9.28 -12.89 -22.10
C LYS A 266 8.35 -11.73 -22.50
N GLY A 267 8.89 -10.70 -23.17
CA GLY A 267 8.12 -9.56 -23.63
C GLY A 267 7.87 -8.47 -22.58
N THR A 268 8.39 -8.61 -21.38
CA THR A 268 8.29 -7.62 -20.29
C THR A 268 9.65 -7.05 -19.90
N SER A 269 9.64 -5.85 -19.38
CA SER A 269 10.81 -5.18 -18.81
C SER A 269 10.58 -4.84 -17.34
N ARG A 270 11.61 -5.04 -16.52
CA ARG A 270 11.61 -4.67 -15.10
C ARG A 270 12.68 -3.62 -14.87
N VAL A 271 12.28 -2.46 -14.37
CA VAL A 271 13.16 -1.34 -14.01
C VAL A 271 13.23 -1.26 -12.49
N SER A 272 14.37 -1.62 -11.91
CA SER A 272 14.58 -1.57 -10.47
C SER A 272 15.14 -0.22 -10.04
N TYR A 273 14.77 0.21 -8.82
CA TYR A 273 15.17 1.51 -8.25
C TYR A 273 15.44 1.41 -6.75
N THR A 274 16.00 2.49 -6.20
CA THR A 274 16.22 2.68 -4.76
C THR A 274 15.89 4.10 -4.38
N VAL A 275 15.59 4.32 -3.09
CA VAL A 275 15.51 5.65 -2.47
C VAL A 275 16.58 5.78 -1.39
N SER A 276 17.13 6.98 -1.20
CA SER A 276 18.11 7.29 -0.15
C SER A 276 17.94 8.72 0.38
#